data_b4921a8b5fe14397d5e1939a5cfdbb2c
#
_entry.id   b4921a8b5fe14397d5e1939a5cfdbb2c
#
_cell.length_a   1.000
_cell.length_b   1.000
_cell.length_c   1.000
_cell.angle_alpha   90.00
_cell.angle_beta   90.00
_cell.angle_gamma   90.00
#
_symmetry.space_group_name_H-M   'P 1'
#
loop_
_entity.id
_entity.type
_entity.pdbx_description
1 polymer ?
#
loop_
_entity_poly.entity_id
_entity_poly.type
_entity_poly.pdbx_seq_one_letter_code
_entity_poly.pdbx_strand_id
1 'polypeptide(L)'
;MRTYQRIKDYTLVKFASTALLLLASASDERLSKISYLAEIIPQKESYKEKIRWIRQLFRQGHPGLQIARRVLKDINPLHRHKIIQNFIVNQLLVGTNKRKEFEARTGTYPPDALLISPTMRCDLNCYGCYAGYYPQKEDLPLEVIDRVITEGKEMGIHLILFT
;
A
#
# COMPACT_ATOMS: atom_id res chain seq x y z
N MET A 1 -25.44 -7.14 4.44
CA MET A 1 -24.24 -7.07 3.55
C MET A 1 -23.01 -6.41 4.20
N ARG A 2 -23.09 -5.21 4.81
CA ARG A 2 -21.93 -4.53 5.43
C ARG A 2 -21.22 -5.31 6.54
N THR A 3 -21.94 -6.06 7.37
CA THR A 3 -21.36 -6.82 8.50
C THR A 3 -20.57 -8.04 8.03
N TYR A 4 -21.07 -8.78 7.04
CA TYR A 4 -20.37 -9.93 6.45
C TYR A 4 -19.07 -9.52 5.77
N GLN A 5 -19.07 -8.41 5.03
CA GLN A 5 -17.86 -7.85 4.40
C GLN A 5 -16.82 -7.45 5.47
N ARG A 6 -17.25 -6.79 6.55
CA ARG A 6 -16.34 -6.44 7.67
C ARG A 6 -15.71 -7.66 8.34
N ILE A 7 -16.46 -8.75 8.54
CA ILE A 7 -15.92 -9.98 9.12
C ILE A 7 -14.91 -10.62 8.17
N LYS A 8 -15.21 -10.66 6.88
CA LYS A 8 -14.31 -11.20 5.84
C LYS A 8 -13.01 -10.39 5.76
N ASP A 9 -13.11 -9.07 5.82
CA ASP A 9 -11.95 -8.18 5.82
C ASP A 9 -11.12 -8.36 7.09
N TYR A 10 -11.75 -8.49 8.26
CA TYR A 10 -11.06 -8.73 9.53
C TYR A 10 -10.29 -10.06 9.55
N THR A 11 -10.92 -11.14 9.08
CA THR A 11 -10.25 -12.46 9.01
C THR A 11 -9.10 -12.47 8.02
N LEU A 12 -9.25 -11.81 6.87
CA LEU A 12 -8.20 -11.66 5.87
C LEU A 12 -7.00 -10.88 6.45
N VAL A 13 -7.27 -9.77 7.14
CA VAL A 13 -6.22 -8.96 7.76
C VAL A 13 -5.50 -9.74 8.86
N LYS A 14 -6.22 -10.48 9.69
CA LYS A 14 -5.63 -11.29 10.76
C LYS A 14 -4.76 -12.40 10.19
N PHE A 15 -5.23 -13.09 9.16
CA PHE A 15 -4.46 -14.11 8.44
C PHE A 15 -3.21 -13.52 7.79
N ALA A 16 -3.35 -12.42 7.05
CA ALA A 16 -2.24 -11.72 6.42
C ALA A 16 -1.21 -11.23 7.46
N SER A 17 -1.67 -10.70 8.61
CA SER A 17 -0.79 -10.26 9.70
C SER A 17 0.04 -11.41 10.25
N THR A 18 -0.58 -12.55 10.53
CA THR A 18 0.10 -13.73 11.06
C THR A 18 1.10 -14.27 10.04
N ALA A 19 0.70 -14.41 8.78
CA ALA A 19 1.57 -14.88 7.70
C ALA A 19 2.77 -13.95 7.50
N LEU A 20 2.56 -12.64 7.47
CA LEU A 20 3.64 -11.65 7.32
C LEU A 20 4.61 -11.65 8.50
N LEU A 21 4.13 -11.85 9.73
CA LEU A 21 4.99 -11.97 10.91
C LEU A 21 5.83 -13.24 10.88
N LEU A 22 5.24 -14.37 10.49
CA LEU A 22 5.97 -15.62 10.31
C LEU A 22 7.04 -15.47 9.23
N LEU A 23 6.69 -14.87 8.09
CA LEU A 23 7.62 -14.58 7.00
C LEU A 23 8.74 -13.61 7.45
N ALA A 24 8.40 -12.55 8.19
CA ALA A 24 9.39 -11.61 8.71
C ALA A 24 10.38 -12.24 9.70
N SER A 25 9.97 -13.32 10.38
CA SER A 25 10.80 -14.06 11.33
C SER A 25 11.63 -15.18 10.69
N ALA A 26 11.30 -15.58 9.46
CA ALA A 26 12.01 -16.61 8.74
C ALA A 26 13.33 -16.09 8.17
N SER A 27 14.35 -16.97 8.06
CA SER A 27 15.60 -16.65 7.38
C SER A 27 15.39 -16.48 5.86
N ASP A 28 16.28 -15.73 5.19
CA ASP A 28 16.23 -15.53 3.74
C ASP A 28 16.29 -16.85 2.98
N GLU A 29 17.05 -17.81 3.49
CA GLU A 29 17.12 -19.15 2.91
C GLU A 29 15.78 -19.89 2.98
N ARG A 30 15.09 -19.84 4.13
CA ARG A 30 13.75 -20.43 4.29
C ARG A 30 12.72 -19.76 3.38
N LEU A 31 12.74 -18.41 3.28
CA LEU A 31 11.85 -17.67 2.41
C LEU A 31 12.11 -17.99 0.93
N SER A 32 13.38 -18.12 0.55
CA SER A 32 13.73 -18.57 -0.80
C SER A 32 13.17 -19.97 -1.08
N LYS A 33 13.30 -20.92 -0.17
CA LYS A 33 12.74 -22.29 -0.33
C LYS A 33 11.21 -22.28 -0.41
N ILE A 34 10.52 -21.56 0.46
CA ILE A 34 9.06 -21.43 0.45
C ILE A 34 8.56 -20.80 -0.87
N SER A 35 9.30 -19.86 -1.44
CA SER A 35 8.94 -19.22 -2.70
C SER A 35 8.88 -20.17 -3.89
N TYR A 36 9.57 -21.29 -3.88
CA TYR A 36 9.44 -22.34 -4.91
C TYR A 36 8.09 -23.05 -4.83
N LEU A 37 7.64 -23.34 -3.60
CA LEU A 37 6.32 -23.92 -3.39
C LEU A 37 5.21 -22.92 -3.78
N ALA A 38 5.39 -21.64 -3.45
CA ALA A 38 4.46 -20.58 -3.81
C ALA A 38 4.36 -20.36 -5.34
N GLU A 39 5.40 -20.69 -6.11
CA GLU A 39 5.41 -20.58 -7.57
C GLU A 39 4.52 -21.62 -8.27
N ILE A 40 4.23 -22.74 -7.59
CA ILE A 40 3.42 -23.82 -8.15
C ILE A 40 1.92 -23.44 -8.18
N ILE A 41 1.48 -22.57 -7.24
CA ILE A 41 0.08 -22.23 -7.03
C ILE A 41 -0.51 -21.34 -8.14
N PRO A 42 0.15 -20.26 -8.60
CA PRO A 42 -0.42 -19.36 -9.60
C PRO A 42 -0.47 -19.99 -10.99
N GLN A 43 -1.63 -19.87 -11.65
CA GLN A 43 -1.79 -20.29 -13.04
C GLN A 43 -1.23 -19.27 -14.05
N LYS A 44 -1.20 -17.97 -13.68
CA LYS A 44 -0.72 -16.88 -14.56
C LYS A 44 0.79 -16.70 -14.44
N GLU A 45 1.49 -16.71 -15.57
CA GLU A 45 2.95 -16.54 -15.64
C GLU A 45 3.42 -15.22 -14.98
N SER A 46 2.67 -14.14 -15.16
CA SER A 46 3.00 -12.84 -14.54
C SER A 46 3.08 -12.89 -13.01
N TYR A 47 2.37 -13.80 -12.34
CA TYR A 47 2.50 -13.99 -10.88
C TYR A 47 3.75 -14.81 -10.54
N LYS A 48 4.08 -15.80 -11.35
CA LYS A 48 5.30 -16.60 -11.18
C LYS A 48 6.55 -15.74 -11.34
N GLU A 49 6.58 -14.85 -12.32
CA GLU A 49 7.66 -13.88 -12.50
C GLU A 49 7.86 -12.98 -11.28
N LYS A 50 6.77 -12.48 -10.69
CA LYS A 50 6.83 -11.70 -9.45
C LYS A 50 7.37 -12.50 -8.27
N ILE A 51 7.00 -13.77 -8.15
CA ILE A 51 7.52 -14.66 -7.10
C ILE A 51 9.00 -14.91 -7.31
N ARG A 52 9.46 -15.14 -8.56
CA ARG A 52 10.88 -15.29 -8.90
C ARG A 52 11.69 -14.04 -8.58
N TRP A 53 11.15 -12.87 -8.90
CA TRP A 53 11.77 -11.59 -8.56
C TRP A 53 11.89 -11.39 -7.04
N ILE A 54 10.83 -11.65 -6.27
CA ILE A 54 10.85 -11.59 -4.80
C ILE A 54 11.88 -12.58 -4.23
N ARG A 55 11.95 -13.80 -4.77
CA ARG A 55 12.96 -14.79 -4.40
C ARG A 55 14.39 -14.28 -4.61
N GLN A 56 14.61 -13.57 -5.70
CA GLN A 56 15.93 -12.98 -5.98
C GLN A 56 16.28 -11.91 -4.94
N LEU A 57 15.32 -11.08 -4.50
CA LEU A 57 15.55 -10.12 -3.42
C LEU A 57 15.96 -10.80 -2.10
N PHE A 58 15.33 -11.93 -1.75
CA PHE A 58 15.75 -12.71 -0.56
C PHE A 58 17.17 -13.24 -0.69
N ARG A 59 17.54 -13.76 -1.86
CA ARG A 59 18.89 -14.31 -2.10
C ARG A 59 19.97 -13.24 -2.05
N GLN A 60 19.64 -12.03 -2.48
CA GLN A 60 20.56 -10.90 -2.50
C GLN A 60 20.62 -10.14 -1.16
N GLY A 61 19.80 -10.51 -0.18
CA GLY A 61 19.70 -9.76 1.10
C GLY A 61 19.32 -8.31 0.90
N HIS A 62 18.39 -8.03 -0.01
CA HIS A 62 18.05 -6.67 -0.42
C HIS A 62 17.69 -5.78 0.77
N PRO A 63 18.25 -4.54 0.90
CA PRO A 63 18.03 -3.67 2.04
C PRO A 63 16.55 -3.37 2.33
N GLY A 64 15.71 -3.27 1.29
CA GLY A 64 14.28 -3.08 1.42
C GLY A 64 13.57 -4.19 2.21
N LEU A 65 14.05 -5.44 2.13
CA LEU A 65 13.52 -6.55 2.95
C LEU A 65 13.90 -6.41 4.41
N GLN A 66 15.10 -5.90 4.70
CA GLN A 66 15.53 -5.64 6.08
C GLN A 66 14.68 -4.53 6.73
N ILE A 67 14.38 -3.47 5.95
CA ILE A 67 13.48 -2.40 6.40
C ILE A 67 12.08 -2.97 6.65
N ALA A 68 11.52 -3.73 5.71
CA ALA A 68 10.21 -4.35 5.88
C ALA A 68 10.14 -5.26 7.13
N ARG A 69 11.19 -6.03 7.39
CA ARG A 69 11.31 -6.87 8.60
C ARG A 69 11.34 -6.04 9.89
N ARG A 70 12.12 -4.94 9.91
CA ARG A 70 12.16 -4.02 11.05
C ARG A 70 10.78 -3.43 11.30
N VAL A 71 10.15 -2.89 10.27
CA VAL A 71 8.78 -2.34 10.37
C VAL A 71 7.81 -3.36 10.96
N LEU A 72 7.86 -4.62 10.51
CA LEU A 72 6.97 -5.66 10.99
C LEU A 72 7.29 -6.14 12.42
N LYS A 73 8.55 -6.12 12.84
CA LYS A 73 8.97 -6.62 14.17
C LYS A 73 8.94 -5.53 15.24
N ASP A 74 9.48 -4.35 14.93
CA ASP A 74 9.80 -3.33 15.93
C ASP A 74 8.65 -2.36 16.18
N ILE A 75 7.70 -2.26 15.24
CA ILE A 75 6.54 -1.39 15.40
C ILE A 75 5.53 -1.97 16.40
N ASN A 76 4.96 -1.07 17.20
CA ASN A 76 3.87 -1.41 18.13
C ASN A 76 2.77 -2.23 17.43
N PRO A 77 2.24 -3.29 18.06
CA PRO A 77 1.24 -4.18 17.46
C PRO A 77 0.01 -3.47 16.88
N LEU A 78 -0.47 -2.39 17.50
CA LEU A 78 -1.60 -1.61 16.99
C LEU A 78 -1.27 -0.90 15.66
N HIS A 79 -0.10 -0.26 15.59
CA HIS A 79 0.36 0.40 14.36
C HIS A 79 0.67 -0.60 13.26
N ARG A 80 1.30 -1.71 13.60
CA ARG A 80 1.56 -2.82 12.69
C ARG A 80 0.28 -3.35 12.05
N HIS A 81 -0.76 -3.57 12.85
CA HIS A 81 -2.07 -3.99 12.34
C HIS A 81 -2.62 -2.98 11.33
N LYS A 82 -2.57 -1.69 11.63
CA LYS A 82 -3.02 -0.62 10.71
C LYS A 82 -2.20 -0.56 9.42
N ILE A 83 -0.88 -0.72 9.50
CA ILE A 83 -0.01 -0.75 8.31
C ILE A 83 -0.37 -1.95 7.43
N ILE A 84 -0.51 -3.13 8.01
CA ILE A 84 -0.88 -4.33 7.25
C ILE A 84 -2.27 -4.15 6.63
N GLN A 85 -3.25 -3.69 7.39
CA GLN A 85 -4.60 -3.48 6.89
C GLN A 85 -4.65 -2.43 5.77
N ASN A 86 -4.07 -1.26 5.99
CA ASN A 86 -4.24 -0.15 5.06
C ASN A 86 -3.28 -0.22 3.88
N PHE A 87 -2.02 -0.54 4.11
CA PHE A 87 -1.03 -0.57 3.05
C PHE A 87 -1.00 -1.92 2.32
N ILE A 88 -0.90 -3.05 3.04
CA ILE A 88 -0.79 -4.35 2.36
C ILE A 88 -2.14 -4.80 1.80
N VAL A 89 -3.18 -4.85 2.65
CA VAL A 89 -4.48 -5.40 2.22
C VAL A 89 -5.24 -4.39 1.36
N ASN A 90 -5.49 -3.17 1.87
CA ASN A 90 -6.34 -2.23 1.16
C ASN A 90 -5.64 -1.64 -0.07
N GLN A 91 -4.38 -1.15 0.06
CA GLN A 91 -3.69 -0.49 -1.05
C GLN A 91 -3.16 -1.49 -2.09
N LEU A 92 -2.38 -2.50 -1.65
CA LEU A 92 -1.69 -3.39 -2.59
C LEU A 92 -2.58 -4.51 -3.13
N LEU A 93 -3.44 -5.11 -2.32
CA LEU A 93 -4.28 -6.23 -2.76
C LEU A 93 -5.63 -5.75 -3.31
N VAL A 94 -6.45 -5.15 -2.46
CA VAL A 94 -7.82 -4.74 -2.84
C VAL A 94 -7.78 -3.57 -3.81
N GLY A 95 -6.98 -2.54 -3.51
CA GLY A 95 -6.88 -1.34 -4.33
C GLY A 95 -6.37 -1.61 -5.73
N THR A 96 -5.35 -2.48 -5.88
CA THR A 96 -4.85 -2.85 -7.21
C THR A 96 -5.92 -3.52 -8.07
N ASN A 97 -6.75 -4.39 -7.48
CA ASN A 97 -7.84 -5.01 -8.23
C ASN A 97 -8.90 -3.99 -8.64
N LYS A 98 -9.31 -3.10 -7.74
CA LYS A 98 -10.25 -2.01 -8.06
C LYS A 98 -9.72 -1.08 -9.15
N ARG A 99 -8.44 -0.71 -9.12
CA ARG A 99 -7.83 0.12 -10.18
C ARG A 99 -7.84 -0.57 -11.53
N LYS A 100 -7.58 -1.87 -11.59
CA LYS A 100 -7.69 -2.68 -12.82
C LYS A 100 -9.12 -2.77 -13.34
N GLU A 101 -10.10 -2.93 -12.44
CA GLU A 101 -11.52 -2.92 -12.80
C GLU A 101 -11.95 -1.55 -13.33
N PHE A 102 -11.45 -0.47 -12.72
CA PHE A 102 -11.69 0.89 -13.19
C PHE A 102 -11.07 1.11 -14.58
N GLU A 103 -9.81 0.71 -14.78
CA GLU A 103 -9.12 0.77 -16.07
C GLU A 103 -9.88 -0.01 -17.17
N ALA A 104 -10.32 -1.22 -16.86
CA ALA A 104 -11.08 -2.04 -17.80
C ALA A 104 -12.41 -1.39 -18.23
N ARG A 105 -13.01 -0.56 -17.37
CA ARG A 105 -14.27 0.14 -17.61
C ARG A 105 -14.08 1.49 -18.31
N THR A 106 -13.00 2.22 -17.99
CA THR A 106 -12.82 3.62 -18.42
C THR A 106 -11.68 3.82 -19.42
N GLY A 107 -10.82 2.81 -19.61
CA GLY A 107 -9.59 2.91 -20.40
C GLY A 107 -8.45 3.65 -19.70
N THR A 108 -8.64 4.12 -18.45
CA THR A 108 -7.64 4.90 -17.72
C THR A 108 -7.30 4.23 -16.39
N TYR A 109 -6.01 3.95 -16.14
CA TYR A 109 -5.56 3.42 -14.87
C TYR A 109 -5.44 4.53 -13.82
N PRO A 110 -6.14 4.43 -12.66
CA PRO A 110 -6.04 5.42 -11.60
C PRO A 110 -4.65 5.44 -10.95
N PRO A 111 -4.20 6.59 -10.38
CA PRO A 111 -2.93 6.68 -9.68
C PRO A 111 -2.90 5.76 -8.45
N ASP A 112 -1.69 5.34 -8.06
CA ASP A 112 -1.48 4.53 -6.85
C ASP A 112 -1.60 5.34 -5.55
N ALA A 113 -1.33 6.64 -5.61
CA ALA A 113 -1.38 7.55 -4.47
C ALA A 113 -1.87 8.93 -4.90
N LEU A 114 -2.43 9.66 -3.95
CA LEU A 114 -2.77 11.08 -4.10
C LEU A 114 -1.90 11.91 -3.16
N LEU A 115 -1.44 13.05 -3.67
CA LEU A 115 -0.79 14.09 -2.89
C LEU A 115 -1.73 15.30 -2.85
N ILE A 116 -2.10 15.74 -1.66
CA ILE A 116 -3.04 16.85 -1.47
C ILE A 116 -2.35 17.93 -0.64
N SER A 117 -2.28 19.14 -1.17
CA SER A 117 -1.88 20.35 -0.43
C SER A 117 -3.16 21.10 -0.01
N PRO A 118 -3.65 20.93 1.22
CA PRO A 118 -4.92 21.53 1.66
C PRO A 118 -4.86 23.05 1.74
N THR A 119 -3.66 23.57 1.99
CA THR A 119 -3.40 25.02 2.12
C THR A 119 -2.04 25.35 1.48
N MET A 120 -1.96 26.54 0.95
CA MET A 120 -0.68 27.12 0.48
C MET A 120 -0.10 28.11 1.49
N ARG A 121 -0.75 28.29 2.65
CA ARG A 121 -0.28 29.15 3.73
C ARG A 121 0.84 28.43 4.47
N CYS A 122 2.07 28.92 4.31
CA CYS A 122 3.25 28.36 4.95
C CYS A 122 4.11 29.53 5.51
N ASP A 123 4.57 29.39 6.73
CA ASP A 123 5.44 30.34 7.42
C ASP A 123 6.93 29.99 7.25
N LEU A 124 7.24 28.90 6.55
CA LEU A 124 8.61 28.45 6.29
C LEU A 124 9.12 28.99 4.95
N ASN A 125 10.41 29.27 4.91
CA ASN A 125 11.14 29.68 3.70
C ASN A 125 12.19 28.62 3.32
N CYS A 126 11.74 27.40 3.02
CA CYS A 126 12.62 26.28 2.71
C CYS A 126 13.34 26.51 1.38
N TYR A 127 14.66 26.28 1.36
CA TYR A 127 15.43 26.30 0.13
C TYR A 127 14.95 25.18 -0.82
N GLY A 128 14.62 25.55 -2.06
CA GLY A 128 14.13 24.58 -3.06
C GLY A 128 12.68 24.14 -2.85
N CYS A 129 11.88 24.88 -2.10
CA CYS A 129 10.45 24.59 -1.93
C CYS A 129 9.73 24.71 -3.26
N TYR A 130 9.06 23.62 -3.71
CA TYR A 130 8.29 23.61 -4.97
C TYR A 130 7.10 24.59 -4.93
N ALA A 131 6.57 24.89 -3.75
CA ALA A 131 5.43 25.78 -3.53
C ALA A 131 5.84 27.23 -3.21
N GLY A 132 7.14 27.54 -3.07
CA GLY A 132 7.63 28.84 -2.60
C GLY A 132 7.30 30.02 -3.52
N TYR A 133 7.00 29.77 -4.78
CA TYR A 133 6.69 30.80 -5.78
C TYR A 133 5.22 30.83 -6.21
N TYR A 134 4.39 29.97 -5.65
CA TYR A 134 2.96 29.97 -5.98
C TYR A 134 2.22 31.06 -5.21
N PRO A 135 1.28 31.76 -5.86
CA PRO A 135 0.44 32.72 -5.14
C PRO A 135 -0.37 31.99 -4.06
N GLN A 136 -0.42 32.60 -2.88
CA GLN A 136 -1.30 32.09 -1.82
C GLN A 136 -2.74 32.18 -2.29
N LYS A 137 -3.36 31.02 -2.46
CA LYS A 137 -4.78 30.88 -2.80
C LYS A 137 -5.57 30.47 -1.56
N GLU A 138 -6.88 30.53 -1.69
CA GLU A 138 -7.78 30.01 -0.65
C GLU A 138 -7.47 28.53 -0.37
N ASP A 139 -7.68 28.13 0.88
CA ASP A 139 -7.55 26.74 1.31
C ASP A 139 -8.58 25.87 0.59
N LEU A 140 -8.25 24.61 0.40
CA LEU A 140 -9.22 23.63 -0.11
C LEU A 140 -10.34 23.43 0.90
N PRO A 141 -11.62 23.61 0.52
CA PRO A 141 -12.74 23.29 1.39
C PRO A 141 -12.71 21.83 1.85
N LEU A 142 -13.11 21.56 3.09
CA LEU A 142 -13.13 20.20 3.64
C LEU A 142 -14.02 19.26 2.81
N GLU A 143 -15.12 19.78 2.26
CA GLU A 143 -16.04 19.03 1.40
C GLU A 143 -15.35 18.53 0.11
N VAL A 144 -14.45 19.35 -0.44
CA VAL A 144 -13.65 18.98 -1.62
C VAL A 144 -12.66 17.89 -1.25
N ILE A 145 -11.97 18.02 -0.11
CA ILE A 145 -11.02 17.02 0.37
C ILE A 145 -11.73 15.69 0.65
N ASP A 146 -12.88 15.73 1.34
CA ASP A 146 -13.67 14.53 1.63
C ASP A 146 -14.15 13.84 0.35
N ARG A 147 -14.62 14.61 -0.64
CA ARG A 147 -15.03 14.09 -1.93
C ARG A 147 -13.88 13.41 -2.67
N VAL A 148 -12.70 14.06 -2.74
CA VAL A 148 -11.49 13.49 -3.38
C VAL A 148 -11.06 12.19 -2.72
N ILE A 149 -11.08 12.13 -1.38
CA ILE A 149 -10.75 10.93 -0.61
C ILE A 149 -11.78 9.82 -0.88
N THR A 150 -13.05 10.15 -0.89
CA THR A 150 -14.13 9.17 -1.09
C THR A 150 -14.09 8.59 -2.50
N GLU A 151 -14.04 9.42 -3.52
CA GLU A 151 -13.93 9.00 -4.92
C GLU A 151 -12.62 8.22 -5.15
N GLY A 152 -11.50 8.66 -4.55
CA GLY A 152 -10.22 7.94 -4.59
C GLY A 152 -10.34 6.53 -4.04
N LYS A 153 -11.00 6.32 -2.90
CA LYS A 153 -11.23 4.99 -2.32
C LYS A 153 -12.11 4.10 -3.21
N GLU A 154 -13.08 4.67 -3.88
CA GLU A 154 -13.91 3.92 -4.85
C GLU A 154 -13.08 3.42 -6.02
N MET A 155 -12.14 4.24 -6.51
CA MET A 155 -11.18 3.87 -7.54
C MET A 155 -10.08 2.91 -7.06
N GLY A 156 -9.95 2.68 -5.74
CA GLY A 156 -8.94 1.80 -5.14
C GLY A 156 -7.66 2.50 -4.71
N ILE A 157 -7.70 3.82 -4.51
CA ILE A 157 -6.59 4.61 -3.98
C ILE A 157 -6.74 4.71 -2.47
N HIS A 158 -5.82 4.12 -1.72
CA HIS A 158 -5.84 4.11 -0.25
C HIS A 158 -4.60 4.79 0.37
N LEU A 159 -3.67 5.27 -0.46
CA LEU A 159 -2.51 6.03 -0.04
C LEU A 159 -2.72 7.51 -0.38
N ILE A 160 -2.89 8.33 0.65
CA ILE A 160 -3.09 9.77 0.53
C ILE A 160 -2.07 10.45 1.42
N LEU A 161 -1.32 11.37 0.85
CA LEU A 161 -0.33 12.19 1.54
C LEU A 161 -0.81 13.64 1.55
N PHE A 162 -0.68 14.29 2.69
CA PHE A 162 -0.91 15.71 2.85
C PHE A 162 0.44 16.43 2.93
N THR A 163 0.55 17.54 2.23
CA THR A 163 1.78 18.37 2.17
C THR A 163 1.45 19.82 2.47
#